data_088565813fc5201ec8966d7f05b3c541
#
_entry.id   088565813fc5201ec8966d7f05b3c541
#
_cell.length_a   1.000
_cell.length_b   1.000
_cell.length_c   1.000
_cell.angle_alpha   90.00
_cell.angle_beta   90.00
_cell.angle_gamma   90.00
#
_symmetry.space_group_name_H-M   'P 1'
#
loop_
_entity.id
_entity.type
_entity.pdbx_description
1 polymer ?
#
loop_
_entity_poly.entity_id
_entity_poly.type
_entity_poly.pdbx_seq_one_letter_code
_entity_poly.pdbx_strand_id
1 'polypeptide(L)'
;LDQMTQKQTKPGADVVGKLTDIAPWEAELIMSMRFWRDSAQGQAEVWNGFARCFGAVEGRAEMRSFETLLTSLCAHARRPLVRHGLGCTCIGSDEAVLRTLVREAVRGDLAEASMIASLLVPARHAEPIALMAARVGQTMQRMAKRAPALHPEPPQTENRILH
;
A
#
# COMPACT_ATOMS: atom_id res chain seq x y z
N LEU A 1 22.20 -36.67 -8.49
CA LEU A 1 22.58 -35.26 -8.27
C LEU A 1 21.37 -34.41 -8.59
N ASP A 2 20.57 -34.15 -7.55
CA ASP A 2 19.40 -33.26 -7.62
C ASP A 2 19.91 -31.83 -7.84
N GLN A 3 19.77 -31.36 -9.05
CA GLN A 3 19.79 -29.92 -9.29
C GLN A 3 18.47 -29.34 -8.80
N MET A 4 18.47 -28.89 -7.55
CA MET A 4 17.44 -28.00 -7.06
C MET A 4 17.47 -26.75 -7.94
N THR A 5 16.51 -26.64 -8.84
CA THR A 5 16.27 -25.45 -9.64
C THR A 5 15.91 -24.33 -8.66
N GLN A 6 16.89 -23.54 -8.27
CA GLN A 6 16.62 -22.28 -7.57
C GLN A 6 15.79 -21.42 -8.50
N LYS A 7 14.48 -21.36 -8.20
CA LYS A 7 13.57 -20.42 -8.84
C LYS A 7 14.08 -19.04 -8.52
N GLN A 8 14.80 -18.41 -9.44
CA GLN A 8 15.29 -17.05 -9.29
C GLN A 8 14.06 -16.14 -9.17
N THR A 9 13.76 -15.73 -7.94
CA THR A 9 12.76 -14.71 -7.69
C THR A 9 13.25 -13.38 -8.24
N LYS A 10 12.36 -12.62 -8.90
CA LYS A 10 12.71 -11.28 -9.37
C LYS A 10 13.11 -10.41 -8.17
N PRO A 11 14.17 -9.58 -8.28
CA PRO A 11 14.52 -8.63 -7.23
C PRO A 11 13.30 -7.79 -6.83
N GLY A 12 13.03 -7.71 -5.54
CA GLY A 12 11.86 -6.99 -5.00
C GLY A 12 10.61 -7.83 -4.78
N ALA A 13 10.62 -9.11 -5.22
CA ALA A 13 9.46 -10.01 -5.08
C ALA A 13 9.53 -10.94 -3.87
N ASP A 14 10.64 -10.96 -3.13
CA ASP A 14 10.82 -11.83 -1.97
C ASP A 14 9.74 -11.59 -0.92
N VAL A 15 9.17 -12.69 -0.42
CA VAL A 15 8.16 -12.62 0.63
C VAL A 15 8.80 -12.25 1.96
N VAL A 16 8.36 -11.14 2.55
CA VAL A 16 8.90 -10.62 3.82
C VAL A 16 7.84 -10.43 4.90
N GLY A 17 6.61 -10.74 4.63
CA GLY A 17 5.52 -10.62 5.60
C GLY A 17 4.16 -11.02 5.04
N LYS A 18 3.11 -10.77 5.82
CA LYS A 18 1.71 -11.02 5.48
C LYS A 18 0.87 -9.77 5.70
N LEU A 19 -0.10 -9.54 4.83
CA LEU A 19 -1.05 -8.42 4.95
C LEU A 19 -1.84 -8.44 6.26
N THR A 20 -2.10 -9.64 6.81
CA THR A 20 -2.84 -9.81 8.06
C THR A 20 -2.05 -9.40 9.31
N ASP A 21 -0.73 -9.27 9.20
CA ASP A 21 0.17 -9.01 10.33
C ASP A 21 0.54 -7.52 10.47
N ILE A 22 0.04 -6.67 9.57
CA ILE A 22 0.32 -5.23 9.55
C ILE A 22 -0.92 -4.41 9.90
N ALA A 23 -0.74 -3.12 10.16
CA ALA A 23 -1.86 -2.23 10.46
C ALA A 23 -2.85 -2.17 9.29
N PRO A 24 -4.17 -2.05 9.55
CA PRO A 24 -5.19 -2.02 8.49
C PRO A 24 -4.94 -0.96 7.41
N TRP A 25 -4.49 0.23 7.80
CA TRP A 25 -4.19 1.30 6.84
C TRP A 25 -2.98 0.99 5.95
N GLU A 26 -2.00 0.26 6.48
CA GLU A 26 -0.83 -0.19 5.71
C GLU A 26 -1.22 -1.29 4.72
N ALA A 27 -2.12 -2.20 5.11
CA ALA A 27 -2.67 -3.20 4.21
C ALA A 27 -3.48 -2.54 3.08
N GLU A 28 -4.27 -1.52 3.40
CA GLU A 28 -5.03 -0.74 2.43
C GLU A 28 -4.12 -0.02 1.44
N LEU A 29 -3.01 0.55 1.92
CA LEU A 29 -1.99 1.16 1.06
C LEU A 29 -1.44 0.17 0.03
N ILE A 30 -1.05 -1.02 0.47
CA ILE A 30 -0.49 -2.07 -0.41
C ILE A 30 -1.55 -2.53 -1.41
N MET A 31 -2.77 -2.79 -0.95
CA MET A 31 -3.85 -3.24 -1.83
C MET A 31 -4.25 -2.18 -2.84
N SER A 32 -4.35 -0.92 -2.42
CA SER A 32 -4.64 0.19 -3.35
C SER A 32 -3.55 0.34 -4.41
N MET A 33 -2.29 0.17 -4.05
CA MET A 33 -1.17 0.18 -4.99
C MET A 33 -1.26 -1.00 -5.98
N ARG A 34 -1.59 -2.19 -5.51
CA ARG A 34 -1.77 -3.37 -6.37
C ARG A 34 -2.90 -3.15 -7.39
N PHE A 35 -4.06 -2.69 -6.91
CA PHE A 35 -5.21 -2.39 -7.78
C PHE A 35 -4.87 -1.32 -8.82
N TRP A 36 -4.25 -0.23 -8.38
CA TRP A 36 -3.90 0.88 -9.28
C TRP A 36 -2.94 0.44 -10.40
N ARG A 37 -2.01 -0.43 -10.09
CA ARG A 37 -1.02 -0.95 -11.06
C ARG A 37 -1.52 -2.12 -11.90
N ASP A 38 -2.65 -2.70 -11.53
CA ASP A 38 -3.17 -3.89 -12.22
C ASP A 38 -3.84 -3.54 -13.55
N SER A 39 -4.75 -2.59 -13.55
CA SER A 39 -5.60 -2.31 -14.69
C SER A 39 -6.37 -0.98 -14.53
N ALA A 40 -6.99 -0.52 -15.61
CA ALA A 40 -7.93 0.60 -15.56
C ALA A 40 -9.12 0.32 -14.63
N GLN A 41 -9.61 -0.93 -14.60
CA GLN A 41 -10.64 -1.37 -13.65
C GLN A 41 -10.14 -1.26 -12.21
N GLY A 42 -8.92 -1.67 -11.92
CA GLY A 42 -8.31 -1.53 -10.61
C GLY A 42 -8.15 -0.07 -10.19
N GLN A 43 -7.78 0.82 -11.11
CA GLN A 43 -7.72 2.26 -10.86
C GLN A 43 -9.10 2.83 -10.51
N ALA A 44 -10.16 2.38 -11.20
CA ALA A 44 -11.53 2.76 -10.88
C ALA A 44 -11.94 2.30 -9.47
N GLU A 45 -11.55 1.10 -9.05
CA GLU A 45 -11.80 0.60 -7.69
C GLU A 45 -11.14 1.47 -6.62
N VAL A 46 -9.89 1.87 -6.84
CA VAL A 46 -9.19 2.78 -5.93
C VAL A 46 -9.90 4.14 -5.87
N TRP A 47 -10.27 4.70 -7.02
CA TRP A 47 -11.04 5.94 -7.10
C TRP A 47 -12.36 5.86 -6.32
N ASN A 48 -13.11 4.78 -6.50
CA ASN A 48 -14.38 4.57 -5.81
C ASN A 48 -14.18 4.54 -4.29
N GLY A 49 -13.09 3.94 -3.80
CA GLY A 49 -12.74 3.94 -2.40
C GLY A 49 -12.48 5.35 -1.85
N PHE A 50 -11.70 6.16 -2.55
CA PHE A 50 -11.43 7.55 -2.17
C PHE A 50 -12.71 8.40 -2.21
N ALA A 51 -13.51 8.26 -3.25
CA ALA A 51 -14.77 9.01 -3.39
C ALA A 51 -15.78 8.66 -2.29
N ARG A 52 -15.89 7.40 -1.90
CA ARG A 52 -16.76 6.99 -0.79
C ARG A 52 -16.30 7.56 0.56
N CYS A 53 -14.98 7.63 0.79
CA CYS A 53 -14.45 8.13 2.04
C CYS A 53 -14.49 9.66 2.16
N PHE A 54 -14.23 10.38 1.09
CA PHE A 54 -13.97 11.83 1.12
C PHE A 54 -14.96 12.66 0.28
N GLY A 55 -15.86 12.02 -0.48
CA GLY A 55 -16.66 12.69 -1.49
C GLY A 55 -15.91 12.95 -2.78
N ALA A 56 -16.61 13.47 -3.80
CA ALA A 56 -16.04 13.60 -5.15
C ALA A 56 -14.89 14.61 -5.23
N VAL A 57 -15.00 15.75 -4.55
CA VAL A 57 -14.00 16.84 -4.65
C VAL A 57 -12.75 16.50 -3.86
N GLU A 58 -12.88 16.23 -2.56
CA GLU A 58 -11.75 15.87 -1.70
C GLU A 58 -11.14 14.53 -2.12
N GLY A 59 -11.98 13.54 -2.48
CA GLY A 59 -11.55 12.24 -2.96
C GLY A 59 -10.67 12.35 -4.20
N ARG A 60 -10.99 13.25 -5.12
CA ARG A 60 -10.17 13.51 -6.32
C ARG A 60 -8.81 14.10 -5.96
N ALA A 61 -8.77 15.02 -5.02
CA ALA A 61 -7.51 15.63 -4.56
C ALA A 61 -6.60 14.59 -3.88
N GLU A 62 -7.16 13.74 -3.03
CA GLU A 62 -6.42 12.69 -2.34
C GLU A 62 -5.98 11.58 -3.32
N MET A 63 -6.82 11.20 -4.27
CA MET A 63 -6.46 10.26 -5.32
C MET A 63 -5.31 10.79 -6.18
N ARG A 64 -5.32 12.08 -6.53
CA ARG A 64 -4.23 12.70 -7.27
C ARG A 64 -2.91 12.64 -6.51
N SER A 65 -2.93 12.85 -5.19
CA SER A 65 -1.74 12.73 -4.35
C SER A 65 -1.21 11.29 -4.33
N PHE A 66 -2.09 10.32 -4.24
CA PHE A 66 -1.75 8.89 -4.31
C PHE A 66 -1.11 8.54 -5.67
N GLU A 67 -1.75 8.94 -6.77
CA GLU A 67 -1.25 8.70 -8.13
C GLU A 67 0.10 9.37 -8.36
N THR A 68 0.30 10.59 -7.86
CA THR A 68 1.55 11.32 -7.99
C THR A 68 2.69 10.59 -7.28
N LEU A 69 2.45 10.04 -6.09
CA LEU A 69 3.44 9.22 -5.39
C LEU A 69 3.82 7.98 -6.23
N LEU A 70 2.83 7.22 -6.69
CA LEU A 70 3.09 5.98 -7.44
C LEU A 70 3.75 6.25 -8.78
N THR A 71 3.31 7.25 -9.53
CA THR A 71 3.92 7.64 -10.81
C THR A 71 5.36 8.12 -10.63
N SER A 72 5.63 8.91 -9.60
CA SER A 72 6.98 9.38 -9.29
C SER A 72 7.92 8.24 -8.91
N LEU A 73 7.45 7.31 -8.10
CA LEU A 73 8.21 6.10 -7.78
C LEU A 73 8.53 5.28 -9.02
N CYS A 74 7.52 5.00 -9.86
CA CYS A 74 7.72 4.22 -11.08
C CYS A 74 8.63 4.93 -12.09
N ALA A 75 8.51 6.26 -12.23
CA ALA A 75 9.29 7.04 -13.17
C ALA A 75 10.77 7.12 -12.79
N HIS A 76 11.08 7.16 -11.49
CA HIS A 76 12.44 7.36 -10.98
C HIS A 76 13.07 6.13 -10.35
N ALA A 77 12.35 5.00 -10.31
CA ALA A 77 12.85 3.76 -9.72
C ALA A 77 14.15 3.32 -10.39
N ARG A 78 15.10 2.84 -9.59
CA ARG A 78 16.40 2.31 -10.07
C ARG A 78 16.22 1.07 -10.94
N ARG A 79 15.16 0.31 -10.72
CA ARG A 79 14.70 -0.83 -11.50
C ARG A 79 13.17 -0.91 -11.41
N PRO A 80 12.50 -1.68 -12.28
CA PRO A 80 11.06 -1.89 -12.14
C PRO A 80 10.70 -2.41 -10.75
N LEU A 81 9.74 -1.73 -10.10
CA LEU A 81 9.22 -2.15 -8.79
C LEU A 81 8.28 -3.34 -8.96
N VAL A 82 8.38 -4.31 -8.07
CA VAL A 82 7.60 -5.55 -8.12
C VAL A 82 6.50 -5.51 -7.08
N ARG A 83 5.29 -5.83 -7.52
CA ARG A 83 4.13 -6.07 -6.65
C ARG A 83 3.74 -7.55 -6.68
N HIS A 84 3.10 -8.01 -5.63
CA HIS A 84 2.41 -9.30 -5.65
C HIS A 84 1.03 -9.19 -6.30
N GLY A 85 0.42 -10.32 -6.63
CA GLY A 85 -0.91 -10.35 -7.24
C GLY A 85 -2.02 -9.90 -6.27
N LEU A 86 -3.18 -9.51 -6.82
CA LEU A 86 -4.32 -9.03 -6.04
C LEU A 86 -4.80 -10.03 -4.99
N GLY A 87 -4.78 -11.32 -5.30
CA GLY A 87 -5.20 -12.39 -4.39
C GLY A 87 -4.12 -12.90 -3.44
N CYS A 88 -2.90 -12.36 -3.50
CA CYS A 88 -1.81 -12.78 -2.64
C CYS A 88 -1.89 -12.11 -1.26
N THR A 89 -1.82 -12.92 -0.20
CA THR A 89 -1.81 -12.41 1.19
C THR A 89 -0.40 -12.06 1.68
N CYS A 90 0.63 -12.43 0.93
CA CYS A 90 2.03 -12.13 1.25
C CYS A 90 2.42 -10.71 0.84
N ILE A 91 3.39 -10.14 1.56
CA ILE A 91 3.99 -8.85 1.23
C ILE A 91 5.34 -9.10 0.58
N GLY A 92 5.56 -8.52 -0.61
CA GLY A 92 6.85 -8.53 -1.29
C GLY A 92 7.81 -7.51 -0.71
N SER A 93 9.11 -7.66 -0.97
CA SER A 93 10.13 -6.76 -0.42
C SER A 93 10.00 -5.32 -0.92
N ASP A 94 9.67 -5.08 -2.18
CA ASP A 94 9.41 -3.72 -2.68
C ASP A 94 8.17 -3.09 -2.03
N GLU A 95 7.13 -3.88 -1.83
CA GLU A 95 5.91 -3.44 -1.13
C GLU A 95 6.21 -3.11 0.34
N ALA A 96 7.07 -3.87 0.99
CA ALA A 96 7.50 -3.61 2.36
C ALA A 96 8.32 -2.33 2.48
N VAL A 97 9.18 -2.03 1.50
CA VAL A 97 9.92 -0.77 1.45
C VAL A 97 8.97 0.42 1.28
N LEU A 98 7.99 0.33 0.37
CA LEU A 98 6.96 1.36 0.21
C LEU A 98 6.18 1.59 1.52
N ARG A 99 5.74 0.52 2.15
CA ARG A 99 5.04 0.58 3.44
C ARG A 99 5.86 1.29 4.51
N THR A 100 7.13 0.92 4.64
CA THR A 100 8.02 1.50 5.63
C THR A 100 8.30 2.97 5.34
N LEU A 101 8.51 3.33 4.08
CA LEU A 101 8.64 4.72 3.63
C LEU A 101 7.44 5.57 4.06
N VAL A 102 6.24 5.13 3.74
CA VAL A 102 5.02 5.86 4.07
C VAL A 102 4.82 5.96 5.57
N ARG A 103 5.09 4.89 6.32
CA ARG A 103 4.99 4.86 7.77
C ARG A 103 5.93 5.87 8.45
N GLU A 104 7.20 5.90 8.06
CA GLU A 104 8.17 6.83 8.65
C GLU A 104 7.87 8.28 8.24
N ALA A 105 7.45 8.50 7.01
CA ALA A 105 7.02 9.82 6.54
C ALA A 105 5.83 10.37 7.34
N VAL A 106 4.82 9.54 7.61
CA VAL A 106 3.66 9.93 8.43
C VAL A 106 4.04 10.25 9.88
N ARG A 107 5.01 9.54 10.42
CA ARG A 107 5.54 9.79 11.78
C ARG A 107 6.28 11.13 11.89
N GLY A 108 6.60 11.76 10.77
CA GLY A 108 7.31 13.03 10.72
C GLY A 108 8.83 12.86 10.67
N ASP A 109 9.35 11.66 10.59
CA ASP A 109 10.78 11.41 10.40
C ASP A 109 11.12 11.46 8.90
N LEU A 110 11.21 12.68 8.38
CA LEU A 110 11.48 12.93 6.96
C LEU A 110 12.89 12.47 6.56
N ALA A 111 13.85 12.54 7.45
CA ALA A 111 15.22 12.08 7.19
C ALA A 111 15.24 10.57 7.00
N GLU A 112 14.63 9.81 7.90
CA GLU A 112 14.51 8.36 7.79
C GLU A 112 13.70 7.97 6.55
N ALA A 113 12.57 8.63 6.31
CA ALA A 113 11.75 8.39 5.13
C ALA A 113 12.54 8.63 3.83
N SER A 114 13.35 9.68 3.77
CA SER A 114 14.21 9.96 2.60
C SER A 114 15.29 8.90 2.41
N MET A 115 15.87 8.40 3.49
CA MET A 115 16.84 7.30 3.43
C MET A 115 16.18 6.02 2.86
N ILE A 116 14.99 5.70 3.33
CA ILE A 116 14.23 4.54 2.83
C ILE A 116 13.85 4.75 1.37
N ALA A 117 13.38 5.94 0.98
CA ALA A 117 13.08 6.26 -0.43
C ALA A 117 14.31 6.05 -1.33
N SER A 118 15.51 6.33 -0.83
CA SER A 118 16.75 6.15 -1.59
C SER A 118 17.07 4.69 -1.93
N LEU A 119 16.43 3.73 -1.28
CA LEU A 119 16.50 2.32 -1.67
C LEU A 119 15.78 2.05 -3.00
N LEU A 120 14.77 2.85 -3.32
CA LEU A 120 13.95 2.69 -4.52
C LEU A 120 14.36 3.63 -5.65
N VAL A 121 14.74 4.86 -5.32
CA VAL A 121 15.03 5.94 -6.27
C VAL A 121 16.38 6.60 -5.99
N PRO A 122 16.99 7.29 -6.98
CA PRO A 122 18.18 8.09 -6.73
C PRO A 122 17.97 9.15 -5.65
N ALA A 123 19.01 9.46 -4.89
CA ALA A 123 18.95 10.35 -3.72
C ALA A 123 18.33 11.74 -4.03
N ARG A 124 18.54 12.27 -5.25
CA ARG A 124 17.95 13.55 -5.66
C ARG A 124 16.42 13.56 -5.72
N HIS A 125 15.80 12.39 -5.79
CA HIS A 125 14.33 12.22 -5.81
C HIS A 125 13.77 11.78 -4.45
N ALA A 126 14.62 11.44 -3.49
CA ALA A 126 14.20 10.80 -2.24
C ALA A 126 13.36 11.73 -1.35
N GLU A 127 13.80 12.95 -1.12
CA GLU A 127 13.08 13.90 -0.26
C GLU A 127 11.71 14.31 -0.82
N PRO A 128 11.56 14.68 -2.12
CA PRO A 128 10.25 14.93 -2.68
C PRO A 128 9.29 13.75 -2.56
N ILE A 129 9.78 12.53 -2.76
CA ILE A 129 9.00 11.30 -2.60
C ILE A 129 8.59 11.09 -1.13
N ALA A 130 9.49 11.35 -0.18
CA ALA A 130 9.16 11.25 1.24
C ALA A 130 8.05 12.23 1.64
N LEU A 131 8.06 13.45 1.11
CA LEU A 131 7.01 14.45 1.33
C LEU A 131 5.65 13.99 0.75
N MET A 132 5.65 13.44 -0.46
CA MET A 132 4.44 12.84 -1.04
C MET A 132 3.94 11.66 -0.22
N ALA A 133 4.85 10.81 0.26
CA ALA A 133 4.52 9.65 1.09
C ALA A 133 3.87 10.05 2.42
N ALA A 134 4.30 11.14 3.05
CA ALA A 134 3.68 11.66 4.26
C ALA A 134 2.21 12.02 4.04
N ARG A 135 1.90 12.70 2.94
CA ARG A 135 0.52 13.04 2.58
C ARG A 135 -0.34 11.81 2.31
N VAL A 136 0.16 10.88 1.51
CA VAL A 136 -0.56 9.64 1.20
C VAL A 136 -0.83 8.82 2.47
N GLY A 137 0.15 8.71 3.35
CA GLY A 137 -0.02 7.99 4.61
C GLY A 137 -1.08 8.62 5.52
N GLN A 138 -1.14 9.94 5.62
CA GLN A 138 -2.20 10.64 6.35
C GLN A 138 -3.58 10.32 5.76
N THR A 139 -3.70 10.30 4.44
CA THR A 139 -4.92 9.94 3.74
C THR A 139 -5.33 8.50 4.05
N MET A 140 -4.41 7.54 3.96
CA MET A 140 -4.68 6.14 4.25
C MET A 140 -5.12 5.92 5.70
N GLN A 141 -4.50 6.61 6.66
CA GLN A 141 -4.92 6.56 8.06
C GLN A 141 -6.33 7.11 8.27
N ARG A 142 -6.68 8.20 7.59
CA ARG A 142 -8.03 8.77 7.62
C ARG A 142 -9.06 7.82 7.00
N MET A 143 -8.73 7.16 5.90
CA MET A 143 -9.59 6.15 5.27
C MET A 143 -9.85 4.98 6.20
N ALA A 144 -8.84 4.45 6.85
CA ALA A 144 -8.98 3.32 7.76
C ALA A 144 -9.89 3.65 8.96
N LYS A 145 -9.92 4.90 9.42
CA LYS A 145 -10.81 5.35 10.50
C LYS A 145 -12.27 5.51 10.06
N ARG A 146 -12.50 5.78 8.78
CA ARG A 146 -13.84 6.04 8.21
C ARG A 146 -14.47 4.80 7.59
N ALA A 147 -13.67 3.81 7.18
CA ALA A 147 -14.17 2.58 6.62
C ALA A 147 -14.94 1.81 7.70
N PRO A 148 -16.22 1.41 7.48
CA PRO A 148 -16.86 0.41 8.31
C PRO A 148 -16.00 -0.86 8.23
N ALA A 149 -15.75 -1.51 9.37
CA ALA A 149 -14.99 -2.73 9.44
C ALA A 149 -15.58 -3.74 8.46
N LEU A 150 -14.86 -4.05 7.39
CA LEU A 150 -15.21 -5.08 6.40
C LEU A 150 -14.84 -6.47 6.95
N HIS A 151 -15.06 -6.68 8.26
CA HIS A 151 -15.14 -8.01 8.82
C HIS A 151 -16.62 -8.33 8.99
N PRO A 152 -17.16 -9.32 8.28
CA PRO A 152 -18.43 -9.85 8.68
C PRO A 152 -18.26 -10.35 10.12
N GLU A 153 -18.98 -9.73 11.07
CA GLU A 153 -19.11 -10.32 12.39
C GLU A 153 -19.58 -11.78 12.20
N PRO A 154 -18.93 -12.74 12.88
CA PRO A 154 -19.46 -14.09 12.87
C PRO A 154 -20.91 -14.02 13.36
N PRO A 155 -21.82 -14.77 12.73
CA PRO A 155 -23.23 -14.75 13.14
C PRO A 155 -23.29 -15.02 14.64
N GLN A 156 -23.84 -14.06 15.38
CA GLN A 156 -24.16 -14.26 16.79
C GLN A 156 -25.18 -15.39 16.83
N THR A 157 -24.72 -16.55 17.27
CA THR A 157 -25.63 -17.62 17.63
C THR A 157 -26.47 -17.13 18.79
N GLU A 158 -27.67 -16.63 18.48
CA GLU A 158 -28.71 -16.45 19.49
C GLU A 158 -28.92 -17.78 20.20
N ASN A 159 -28.37 -17.90 21.38
CA ASN A 159 -28.68 -18.96 22.29
C ASN A 159 -30.13 -18.70 22.80
N ARG A 160 -31.08 -19.15 21.99
CA ARG A 160 -32.49 -19.16 22.39
C ARG A 160 -32.67 -20.27 23.40
N ILE A 161 -32.49 -19.94 24.67
CA ILE A 161 -32.89 -20.80 25.78
C ILE A 161 -34.43 -20.86 25.76
N LEU A 162 -34.92 -21.98 25.25
CA LEU A 162 -36.34 -22.36 25.43
C LEU A 162 -36.53 -22.84 26.86
N HIS A 163 -37.27 -22.10 27.68
CA HIS A 163 -37.88 -22.58 28.88
C HIS A 163 -39.25 -23.17 28.54
#